data_2ed6d1cae6aa4537e60622fb5d1787e6
#
_entry.id   2ed6d1cae6aa4537e60622fb5d1787e6
#
_cell.length_a   1.000
_cell.length_b   1.000
_cell.length_c   1.000
_cell.angle_alpha   90.00
_cell.angle_beta   90.00
_cell.angle_gamma   90.00
#
_symmetry.space_group_name_H-M   'P 1'
#
loop_
_entity.id
_entity.type
_entity.pdbx_description
1 polymer ?
#
loop_
_entity_poly.entity_id
_entity_poly.type
_entity_poly.pdbx_seq_one_letter_code
_entity_poly.pdbx_strand_id
1 'polypeptide(L)'
;MQEIKKELVKLFEGAKVKNEFEFVQVLMNYKGMGSLRSMSNLYEWFDALDFYNSLYEKQTGNEKYRIGCLIYSTFFESSDFYNIIGSLCRIQMGFRSSSYLFFKTKKYERLLGTGEKIGMISELLEDSENHEILRFFNENHFKEIRNTFFHSAYTIIDGDYQLFDSEPIVIDGIGIRYFNINEFLLPKISNVLEFFYQLKECFFSHFASYAENKVVNGNFPNPVVATILGSQEGLKGFKMEKTVQFNGEWHDSGIFYDENMKMWTGMNIVFDFPQKETVEIDETLQRYESKADIKNQNEFWNLTEKIIERNNKNELLRILNLLAKYGDVRYKNFYNEENSYKKEGLKKYIKPFYEKAFEIKLPVDFTSLKDRMKEIEK
;
A
#
# COMPACT_ATOMS: atom_id res chain seq x y z
N MET A 1 -17.58 -15.87 2.31
CA MET A 1 -16.35 -16.01 3.13
C MET A 1 -15.34 -17.03 2.59
N GLN A 2 -15.74 -18.22 2.10
CA GLN A 2 -14.79 -19.21 1.56
C GLN A 2 -13.99 -18.70 0.35
N GLU A 3 -14.60 -17.95 -0.56
CA GLU A 3 -13.91 -17.36 -1.71
C GLU A 3 -12.94 -16.24 -1.26
N ILE A 4 -13.30 -15.47 -0.26
CA ILE A 4 -12.41 -14.46 0.34
C ILE A 4 -11.16 -15.12 0.94
N LYS A 5 -11.31 -16.25 1.66
CA LYS A 5 -10.16 -17.01 2.18
C LYS A 5 -9.22 -17.45 1.06
N LYS A 6 -9.76 -17.99 -0.05
CA LYS A 6 -8.95 -18.37 -1.20
C LYS A 6 -8.20 -17.18 -1.80
N GLU A 7 -8.87 -16.05 -1.92
CA GLU A 7 -8.27 -14.84 -2.48
C GLU A 7 -7.21 -14.24 -1.55
N LEU A 8 -7.42 -14.23 -0.23
CA LEU A 8 -6.39 -13.85 0.75
C LEU A 8 -5.15 -14.74 0.62
N VAL A 9 -5.32 -16.06 0.57
CA VAL A 9 -4.20 -17.00 0.37
C VAL A 9 -3.46 -16.69 -0.93
N LYS A 10 -4.21 -16.54 -2.04
CA LYS A 10 -3.62 -16.16 -3.35
C LYS A 10 -2.87 -14.84 -3.31
N LEU A 11 -3.40 -13.83 -2.59
CA LEU A 11 -2.77 -12.52 -2.45
C LEU A 11 -1.45 -12.61 -1.69
N PHE A 12 -1.40 -13.33 -0.56
CA PHE A 12 -0.18 -13.53 0.22
C PHE A 12 0.87 -14.33 -0.56
N GLU A 13 0.49 -15.48 -1.13
CA GLU A 13 1.40 -16.34 -1.92
C GLU A 13 1.90 -15.62 -3.17
N GLY A 14 1.00 -14.94 -3.89
CA GLY A 14 1.34 -14.16 -5.09
C GLY A 14 2.34 -13.05 -4.80
N ALA A 15 2.15 -12.31 -3.72
CA ALA A 15 3.09 -11.28 -3.29
C ALA A 15 4.45 -11.87 -2.88
N LYS A 16 4.47 -12.99 -2.11
CA LYS A 16 5.69 -13.69 -1.73
C LYS A 16 6.49 -14.17 -2.93
N VAL A 17 5.84 -14.80 -3.89
CA VAL A 17 6.48 -15.29 -5.13
C VAL A 17 6.99 -14.14 -5.98
N LYS A 18 6.25 -13.04 -6.06
CA LYS A 18 6.60 -11.89 -6.89
C LYS A 18 7.82 -11.14 -6.38
N ASN A 19 7.89 -10.88 -5.07
CA ASN A 19 9.04 -10.23 -4.44
C ASN A 19 9.09 -10.56 -2.93
N GLU A 20 9.85 -11.60 -2.59
CA GLU A 20 9.91 -12.09 -1.22
C GLU A 20 10.57 -11.10 -0.25
N PHE A 21 11.53 -10.27 -0.72
CA PHE A 21 12.14 -9.24 0.12
C PHE A 21 11.11 -8.17 0.54
N GLU A 22 10.29 -7.69 -0.39
CA GLU A 22 9.22 -6.74 -0.11
C GLU A 22 8.11 -7.39 0.74
N PHE A 23 7.80 -8.66 0.48
CA PHE A 23 6.81 -9.41 1.26
C PHE A 23 7.18 -9.53 2.74
N VAL A 24 8.44 -9.82 3.06
CA VAL A 24 8.92 -9.87 4.46
C VAL A 24 8.79 -8.53 5.15
N GLN A 25 9.01 -7.42 4.45
CA GLN A 25 8.79 -6.09 5.01
C GLN A 25 7.32 -5.85 5.38
N VAL A 26 6.37 -6.41 4.60
CA VAL A 26 4.93 -6.36 4.95
C VAL A 26 4.65 -7.16 6.22
N LEU A 27 5.23 -8.37 6.37
CA LEU A 27 5.05 -9.19 7.56
C LEU A 27 5.63 -8.53 8.83
N MET A 28 6.74 -7.85 8.72
CA MET A 28 7.30 -7.10 9.86
C MET A 28 6.46 -5.86 10.20
N ASN A 29 5.81 -5.27 9.20
CA ASN A 29 5.07 -4.01 9.32
C ASN A 29 5.86 -2.93 10.07
N TYR A 30 7.19 -2.89 9.84
CA TYR A 30 8.10 -1.97 10.51
C TYR A 30 8.03 -0.58 9.89
N LYS A 31 7.79 0.43 10.70
CA LYS A 31 7.61 1.83 10.26
C LYS A 31 8.76 2.76 10.67
N GLY A 32 9.82 2.20 11.23
CA GLY A 32 10.96 2.96 11.73
C GLY A 32 10.85 3.34 13.19
N MET A 33 11.96 3.82 13.74
CA MET A 33 12.05 4.36 15.11
C MET A 33 12.23 5.87 15.05
N GLY A 34 11.62 6.60 15.97
CA GLY A 34 11.88 8.03 16.10
C GLY A 34 10.66 8.93 16.19
N SER A 35 9.46 8.43 15.90
CA SER A 35 8.22 9.13 16.25
C SER A 35 7.12 8.14 16.59
N LEU A 36 6.19 8.52 17.45
CA LEU A 36 5.01 7.71 17.79
C LEU A 36 4.17 7.38 16.53
N ARG A 37 4.28 8.17 15.47
CA ARG A 37 3.59 7.96 14.19
C ARG A 37 4.16 6.80 13.37
N SER A 38 5.40 6.40 13.65
CA SER A 38 6.08 5.32 12.93
C SER A 38 5.94 3.95 13.60
N MET A 39 5.33 3.87 14.77
CA MET A 39 5.11 2.60 15.45
C MET A 39 3.91 1.86 14.86
N SER A 40 4.09 0.57 14.59
CA SER A 40 3.01 -0.33 14.22
C SER A 40 2.18 -0.68 15.46
N ASN A 41 0.84 -0.70 15.31
CA ASN A 41 -0.07 -1.20 16.33
C ASN A 41 -0.74 -2.52 15.91
N LEU A 42 -0.17 -3.23 14.96
CA LEU A 42 -0.78 -4.42 14.35
C LEU A 42 -1.05 -5.52 15.39
N TYR A 43 -0.09 -5.82 16.25
CA TYR A 43 -0.24 -6.86 17.28
C TYR A 43 -1.26 -6.46 18.33
N GLU A 44 -1.24 -5.20 18.75
CA GLU A 44 -2.28 -4.65 19.65
C GLU A 44 -3.68 -4.75 19.03
N TRP A 45 -3.79 -4.51 17.73
CA TRP A 45 -5.06 -4.65 17.02
C TRP A 45 -5.53 -6.11 16.95
N PHE A 46 -4.61 -7.07 16.73
CA PHE A 46 -4.94 -8.49 16.81
C PHE A 46 -5.42 -8.88 18.20
N ASP A 47 -4.69 -8.50 19.23
CA ASP A 47 -4.99 -8.83 20.62
C ASP A 47 -6.30 -8.17 21.08
N ALA A 48 -6.54 -6.92 20.71
CA ALA A 48 -7.76 -6.21 21.03
C ALA A 48 -9.02 -6.89 20.42
N LEU A 49 -8.95 -7.28 19.14
CA LEU A 49 -10.07 -7.96 18.49
C LEU A 49 -10.31 -9.37 19.05
N ASP A 50 -9.26 -10.12 19.39
CA ASP A 50 -9.40 -11.41 20.09
C ASP A 50 -10.06 -11.24 21.45
N PHE A 51 -9.62 -10.24 22.21
CA PHE A 51 -10.21 -9.93 23.51
C PHE A 51 -11.68 -9.53 23.39
N TYR A 52 -12.01 -8.62 22.47
CA TYR A 52 -13.40 -8.20 22.26
C TYR A 52 -14.27 -9.34 21.79
N ASN A 53 -13.79 -10.22 20.90
CA ASN A 53 -14.53 -11.40 20.49
C ASN A 53 -14.77 -12.35 21.68
N SER A 54 -13.78 -12.54 22.57
CA SER A 54 -13.94 -13.35 23.77
C SER A 54 -15.03 -12.82 24.73
N LEU A 55 -15.20 -11.50 24.76
CA LEU A 55 -16.29 -10.87 25.52
C LEU A 55 -17.62 -11.02 24.78
N TYR A 56 -17.63 -10.78 23.47
CA TYR A 56 -18.81 -10.87 22.62
C TYR A 56 -19.53 -12.23 22.71
N GLU A 57 -18.75 -13.31 22.73
CA GLU A 57 -19.27 -14.68 22.85
C GLU A 57 -19.92 -14.96 24.22
N LYS A 58 -19.54 -14.22 25.26
CA LYS A 58 -20.05 -14.41 26.64
C LYS A 58 -21.29 -13.55 26.94
N GLN A 59 -21.60 -12.57 26.09
CA GLN A 59 -22.66 -11.61 26.35
C GLN A 59 -23.95 -11.92 25.55
N THR A 60 -25.06 -11.36 26.00
CA THR A 60 -26.38 -11.43 25.36
C THR A 60 -27.02 -10.05 25.34
N GLY A 61 -28.06 -9.88 24.55
CA GLY A 61 -28.84 -8.64 24.50
C GLY A 61 -28.01 -7.40 24.14
N ASN A 62 -28.29 -6.29 24.77
CA ASN A 62 -27.66 -4.99 24.46
C ASN A 62 -26.16 -4.96 24.74
N GLU A 63 -25.66 -5.72 25.70
CA GLU A 63 -24.23 -5.84 25.98
C GLU A 63 -23.50 -6.48 24.78
N LYS A 64 -24.06 -7.57 24.25
CA LYS A 64 -23.53 -8.21 23.04
C LYS A 64 -23.54 -7.25 21.87
N TYR A 65 -24.61 -6.48 21.68
CA TYR A 65 -24.72 -5.51 20.59
C TYR A 65 -23.63 -4.41 20.68
N ARG A 66 -23.40 -3.86 21.88
CA ARG A 66 -22.38 -2.83 22.11
C ARG A 66 -20.97 -3.35 21.85
N ILE A 67 -20.65 -4.57 22.30
CA ILE A 67 -19.37 -5.20 22.03
C ILE A 67 -19.22 -5.50 20.54
N GLY A 68 -20.30 -5.95 19.87
CA GLY A 68 -20.31 -6.13 18.43
C GLY A 68 -20.02 -4.84 17.65
N CYS A 69 -20.62 -3.72 18.05
CA CYS A 69 -20.31 -2.39 17.50
C CYS A 69 -18.83 -2.00 17.73
N LEU A 70 -18.28 -2.33 18.90
CA LEU A 70 -16.86 -2.08 19.20
C LEU A 70 -15.95 -2.90 18.31
N ILE A 71 -16.21 -4.19 18.12
CA ILE A 71 -15.48 -5.06 17.19
C ILE A 71 -15.50 -4.48 15.79
N TYR A 72 -16.71 -4.20 15.28
CA TYR A 72 -16.92 -3.65 13.95
C TYR A 72 -16.13 -2.34 13.74
N SER A 73 -16.26 -1.42 14.68
CA SER A 73 -15.62 -0.11 14.59
C SER A 73 -14.10 -0.21 14.72
N THR A 74 -13.58 -1.03 15.63
CA THR A 74 -12.14 -1.26 15.82
C THR A 74 -11.51 -1.92 14.59
N PHE A 75 -12.21 -2.86 13.95
CA PHE A 75 -11.73 -3.50 12.73
C PHE A 75 -11.49 -2.48 11.61
N PHE A 76 -12.47 -1.66 11.30
CA PHE A 76 -12.36 -0.67 10.21
C PHE A 76 -11.49 0.55 10.54
N GLU A 77 -11.06 0.74 11.78
CA GLU A 77 -10.21 1.88 12.14
C GLU A 77 -8.71 1.63 11.91
N SER A 78 -8.29 0.38 11.85
CA SER A 78 -6.87 0.01 11.77
C SER A 78 -6.20 0.48 10.47
N SER A 79 -5.20 1.36 10.60
CA SER A 79 -4.35 1.74 9.46
C SER A 79 -3.42 0.61 9.02
N ASP A 80 -2.92 -0.19 9.97
CA ASP A 80 -1.96 -1.26 9.69
C ASP A 80 -2.58 -2.41 8.91
N PHE A 81 -3.83 -2.73 9.19
CA PHE A 81 -4.60 -3.68 8.41
C PHE A 81 -4.68 -3.29 6.92
N TYR A 82 -5.10 -2.06 6.62
CA TYR A 82 -5.15 -1.54 5.25
C TYR A 82 -3.76 -1.49 4.61
N ASN A 83 -2.74 -1.15 5.39
CA ASN A 83 -1.37 -1.10 4.91
C ASN A 83 -0.86 -2.47 4.46
N ILE A 84 -1.20 -3.54 5.19
CA ILE A 84 -0.87 -4.91 4.81
C ILE A 84 -1.54 -5.27 3.48
N ILE A 85 -2.87 -5.16 3.40
CA ILE A 85 -3.62 -5.52 2.17
C ILE A 85 -3.12 -4.71 0.98
N GLY A 86 -3.00 -3.38 1.12
CA GLY A 86 -2.55 -2.51 0.05
C GLY A 86 -1.12 -2.79 -0.40
N SER A 87 -0.20 -3.08 0.53
CA SER A 87 1.18 -3.43 0.19
C SER A 87 1.26 -4.78 -0.51
N LEU A 88 0.46 -5.78 -0.12
CA LEU A 88 0.40 -7.06 -0.83
C LEU A 88 -0.12 -6.89 -2.26
N CYS A 89 -1.19 -6.11 -2.47
CA CYS A 89 -1.69 -5.77 -3.81
C CYS A 89 -0.59 -5.09 -4.65
N ARG A 90 0.13 -4.11 -4.09
CA ARG A 90 1.23 -3.43 -4.77
C ARG A 90 2.34 -4.39 -5.18
N ILE A 91 2.78 -5.29 -4.28
CA ILE A 91 3.81 -6.29 -4.59
C ILE A 91 3.33 -7.23 -5.70
N GLN A 92 2.09 -7.69 -5.66
CA GLN A 92 1.51 -8.56 -6.68
C GLN A 92 1.51 -7.89 -8.06
N MET A 93 1.27 -6.59 -8.12
CA MET A 93 1.38 -5.77 -9.33
C MET A 93 2.84 -5.46 -9.75
N GLY A 94 3.84 -5.88 -8.96
CA GLY A 94 5.27 -5.65 -9.22
C GLY A 94 5.83 -4.37 -8.60
N PHE A 95 5.09 -3.74 -7.70
CA PHE A 95 5.53 -2.55 -6.96
C PHE A 95 6.21 -2.92 -5.65
N ARG A 96 6.80 -1.92 -5.01
CA ARG A 96 7.35 -2.07 -3.66
C ARG A 96 6.25 -1.99 -2.61
N SER A 97 6.49 -2.63 -1.47
CA SER A 97 5.71 -2.40 -0.27
C SER A 97 5.84 -0.93 0.19
N SER A 98 4.88 -0.46 0.95
CA SER A 98 4.97 0.85 1.58
C SER A 98 4.50 0.77 3.03
N SER A 99 5.32 1.26 3.94
CA SER A 99 4.94 1.37 5.35
C SER A 99 3.97 2.52 5.62
N TYR A 100 3.74 3.40 4.63
CA TYR A 100 3.00 4.65 4.79
C TYR A 100 2.05 4.93 3.62
N LEU A 101 1.27 3.92 3.20
CA LEU A 101 0.31 4.08 2.09
C LEU A 101 -0.74 5.18 2.34
N PHE A 102 -1.04 5.47 3.63
CA PHE A 102 -2.18 6.29 4.02
C PHE A 102 -1.80 7.70 4.50
N PHE A 103 -0.61 8.18 4.17
CA PHE A 103 -0.28 9.58 4.34
C PHE A 103 -0.73 10.39 3.12
N LYS A 104 -1.68 11.28 3.33
CA LYS A 104 -2.04 12.29 2.33
C LYS A 104 -1.20 13.53 2.57
N THR A 105 -0.39 13.87 1.61
CA THR A 105 0.36 15.09 1.62
C THR A 105 -0.44 16.19 0.92
N LYS A 106 -1.10 17.00 1.69
CA LYS A 106 -1.49 18.38 1.33
C LYS A 106 -0.56 19.31 2.11
N LYS A 107 -0.82 20.60 2.09
CA LYS A 107 -0.08 21.63 2.80
C LYS A 107 0.29 21.26 4.28
N TYR A 108 -0.39 20.27 4.84
CA TYR A 108 -0.06 19.63 6.11
C TYR A 108 -0.17 18.11 5.94
N GLU A 109 0.86 17.36 6.35
CA GLU A 109 0.80 15.90 6.41
C GLU A 109 -0.27 15.48 7.41
N ARG A 110 -1.20 14.65 6.97
CA ARG A 110 -2.20 14.02 7.83
C ARG A 110 -2.44 12.58 7.42
N LEU A 111 -2.83 11.77 8.37
CA LEU A 111 -3.37 10.44 8.09
C LEU A 111 -4.68 10.55 7.32
N LEU A 112 -4.88 9.66 6.37
CA LEU A 112 -6.16 9.51 5.70
C LEU A 112 -7.22 9.06 6.69
N GLY A 113 -8.43 9.59 6.56
CA GLY A 113 -9.61 9.06 7.26
C GLY A 113 -9.99 7.69 6.73
N THR A 114 -10.78 6.93 7.51
CA THR A 114 -11.16 5.54 7.18
C THR A 114 -11.78 5.41 5.79
N GLY A 115 -12.70 6.30 5.41
CA GLY A 115 -13.30 6.29 4.06
C GLY A 115 -12.30 6.54 2.93
N GLU A 116 -11.30 7.41 3.15
CA GLU A 116 -10.24 7.66 2.17
C GLU A 116 -9.30 6.44 2.04
N LYS A 117 -9.01 5.74 3.15
CA LYS A 117 -8.23 4.49 3.13
C LYS A 117 -8.94 3.40 2.35
N ILE A 118 -10.24 3.22 2.59
CA ILE A 118 -11.06 2.24 1.88
C ILE A 118 -11.13 2.56 0.39
N GLY A 119 -11.33 3.82 0.01
CA GLY A 119 -11.28 4.22 -1.39
C GLY A 119 -9.95 3.84 -2.06
N MET A 120 -8.82 4.14 -1.41
CA MET A 120 -7.49 3.78 -1.92
C MET A 120 -7.28 2.26 -2.00
N ILE A 121 -7.72 1.51 -0.99
CA ILE A 121 -7.65 0.04 -1.00
C ILE A 121 -8.54 -0.55 -2.09
N SER A 122 -9.73 0.00 -2.31
CA SER A 122 -10.62 -0.44 -3.38
C SER A 122 -9.98 -0.31 -4.75
N GLU A 123 -9.29 0.80 -5.03
CA GLU A 123 -8.52 0.98 -6.27
C GLU A 123 -7.40 -0.07 -6.40
N LEU A 124 -6.64 -0.32 -5.32
CA LEU A 124 -5.57 -1.31 -5.33
C LEU A 124 -6.08 -2.75 -5.51
N LEU A 125 -7.20 -3.10 -4.89
CA LEU A 125 -7.85 -4.41 -5.02
C LEU A 125 -8.41 -4.62 -6.44
N GLU A 126 -9.02 -3.60 -7.02
CA GLU A 126 -9.49 -3.61 -8.41
C GLU A 126 -8.32 -3.81 -9.38
N ASP A 127 -7.28 -2.97 -9.26
CA ASP A 127 -6.09 -3.01 -10.13
C ASP A 127 -5.31 -4.34 -10.01
N SER A 128 -5.36 -5.01 -8.86
CA SER A 128 -4.69 -6.30 -8.60
C SER A 128 -5.61 -7.52 -8.76
N GLU A 129 -6.84 -7.33 -9.24
CA GLU A 129 -7.84 -8.38 -9.52
C GLU A 129 -8.24 -9.20 -8.27
N ASN A 130 -8.31 -8.54 -7.10
CA ASN A 130 -8.75 -9.15 -5.84
C ASN A 130 -10.21 -8.75 -5.52
N HIS A 131 -11.15 -9.23 -6.33
CA HIS A 131 -12.53 -8.77 -6.35
C HIS A 131 -13.38 -9.25 -5.16
N GLU A 132 -13.07 -10.39 -4.56
CA GLU A 132 -13.80 -10.92 -3.42
C GLU A 132 -13.48 -10.14 -2.14
N ILE A 133 -12.20 -9.72 -1.97
CA ILE A 133 -11.81 -8.83 -0.88
C ILE A 133 -12.43 -7.45 -1.09
N LEU A 134 -12.45 -6.94 -2.32
CA LEU A 134 -13.12 -5.67 -2.65
C LEU A 134 -14.61 -5.74 -2.32
N ARG A 135 -15.29 -6.83 -2.72
CA ARG A 135 -16.70 -7.05 -2.41
C ARG A 135 -16.95 -7.05 -0.90
N PHE A 136 -16.07 -7.69 -0.11
CA PHE A 136 -16.18 -7.68 1.35
C PHE A 136 -16.22 -6.24 1.90
N PHE A 137 -15.33 -5.35 1.46
CA PHE A 137 -15.34 -3.95 1.91
C PHE A 137 -16.64 -3.23 1.51
N ASN A 138 -17.07 -3.40 0.26
CA ASN A 138 -18.26 -2.74 -0.26
C ASN A 138 -19.55 -3.18 0.46
N GLU A 139 -19.64 -4.47 0.83
CA GLU A 139 -20.82 -5.03 1.48
C GLU A 139 -20.84 -4.85 3.00
N ASN A 140 -19.69 -4.64 3.65
CA ASN A 140 -19.62 -4.67 5.11
C ASN A 140 -19.20 -3.33 5.73
N HIS A 141 -18.67 -2.35 4.97
CA HIS A 141 -18.29 -1.07 5.53
C HIS A 141 -19.39 -0.02 5.42
N PHE A 142 -19.90 0.41 6.57
CA PHE A 142 -20.83 1.53 6.73
C PHE A 142 -20.24 2.54 7.70
N LYS A 143 -19.72 3.65 7.17
CA LYS A 143 -19.07 4.71 7.95
C LYS A 143 -19.99 5.29 9.04
N GLU A 144 -21.28 5.29 8.79
CA GLU A 144 -22.33 5.81 9.66
C GLU A 144 -22.38 5.03 10.99
N ILE A 145 -22.31 3.70 10.95
CA ILE A 145 -22.30 2.83 12.15
C ILE A 145 -21.07 3.15 13.00
N ARG A 146 -19.90 3.14 12.38
CA ARG A 146 -18.64 3.43 13.06
C ARG A 146 -18.63 4.84 13.66
N ASN A 147 -19.05 5.84 12.89
CA ASN A 147 -19.07 7.23 13.35
C ASN A 147 -20.04 7.43 14.50
N THR A 148 -21.28 6.96 14.38
CA THR A 148 -22.27 7.11 15.44
C THR A 148 -21.87 6.37 16.71
N PHE A 149 -21.26 5.19 16.59
CA PHE A 149 -20.76 4.45 17.75
C PHE A 149 -19.67 5.22 18.50
N PHE A 150 -18.63 5.67 17.83
CA PHE A 150 -17.52 6.40 18.49
C PHE A 150 -17.91 7.80 19.01
N HIS A 151 -18.87 8.45 18.37
CA HIS A 151 -19.36 9.75 18.83
C HIS A 151 -20.52 9.63 19.81
N SER A 152 -20.90 8.41 20.23
CA SER A 152 -22.07 8.16 21.10
C SER A 152 -23.38 8.74 20.56
N ALA A 153 -23.49 8.83 19.23
CA ALA A 153 -24.63 9.38 18.51
C ALA A 153 -25.58 8.26 18.04
N TYR A 154 -25.89 7.32 18.94
CA TYR A 154 -26.79 6.21 18.67
C TYR A 154 -27.62 5.81 19.91
N THR A 155 -28.64 5.04 19.67
CA THR A 155 -29.36 4.32 20.76
C THR A 155 -29.71 2.90 20.30
N ILE A 156 -29.85 1.99 21.26
CA ILE A 156 -30.34 0.61 21.06
C ILE A 156 -31.61 0.43 21.86
N ILE A 157 -32.71 0.25 21.16
CA ILE A 157 -34.04 0.05 21.76
C ILE A 157 -34.66 -1.19 21.12
N ASP A 158 -35.05 -2.15 21.93
CA ASP A 158 -35.75 -3.39 21.52
C ASP A 158 -35.09 -4.15 20.36
N GLY A 159 -33.76 -4.11 20.31
CA GLY A 159 -32.95 -4.76 19.25
C GLY A 159 -32.76 -3.93 17.98
N ASP A 160 -33.27 -2.71 17.96
CA ASP A 160 -33.06 -1.78 16.87
C ASP A 160 -31.96 -0.77 17.20
N TYR A 161 -31.07 -0.52 16.21
CA TYR A 161 -30.05 0.54 16.24
C TYR A 161 -30.60 1.79 15.56
N GLN A 162 -30.58 2.90 16.24
CA GLN A 162 -30.97 4.19 15.69
C GLN A 162 -29.75 5.13 15.59
N LEU A 163 -29.58 5.78 14.44
CA LEU A 163 -28.53 6.74 14.18
C LEU A 163 -29.02 8.16 14.46
N PHE A 164 -28.20 8.91 15.21
CA PHE A 164 -28.36 10.35 15.44
C PHE A 164 -27.17 11.11 14.86
N ASP A 165 -27.36 12.38 14.55
CA ASP A 165 -26.30 13.30 14.10
C ASP A 165 -25.39 12.71 13.00
N SER A 166 -25.98 11.92 12.10
CA SER A 166 -25.31 11.23 11.01
C SER A 166 -26.15 11.26 9.74
N GLU A 167 -25.53 11.08 8.60
CA GLU A 167 -26.24 10.75 7.38
C GLU A 167 -26.91 9.37 7.51
N PRO A 168 -28.02 9.12 6.79
CA PRO A 168 -28.64 7.81 6.76
C PRO A 168 -27.71 6.80 6.06
N ILE A 169 -27.77 5.54 6.49
CA ILE A 169 -27.15 4.44 5.74
C ILE A 169 -27.96 4.24 4.46
N VAL A 170 -27.29 4.17 3.33
CA VAL A 170 -27.95 3.93 2.02
C VAL A 170 -27.80 2.46 1.66
N ILE A 171 -28.94 1.76 1.55
CA ILE A 171 -29.03 0.36 1.09
C ILE A 171 -30.00 0.33 -0.09
N ASP A 172 -29.55 -0.16 -1.23
CA ASP A 172 -30.32 -0.21 -2.49
C ASP A 172 -30.99 1.13 -2.86
N GLY A 173 -30.27 2.23 -2.58
CA GLY A 173 -30.74 3.59 -2.87
C GLY A 173 -31.70 4.17 -1.83
N ILE A 174 -32.04 3.41 -0.76
CA ILE A 174 -32.94 3.83 0.31
C ILE A 174 -32.11 4.24 1.54
N GLY A 175 -32.30 5.48 1.99
CA GLY A 175 -31.69 5.98 3.22
C GLY A 175 -32.43 5.52 4.47
N ILE A 176 -31.75 4.78 5.34
CA ILE A 176 -32.30 4.28 6.61
C ILE A 176 -31.56 4.90 7.80
N ARG A 177 -32.30 5.27 8.84
CA ARG A 177 -31.74 5.82 10.10
C ARG A 177 -31.92 4.86 11.30
N TYR A 178 -32.62 3.77 11.11
CA TYR A 178 -32.76 2.70 12.10
C TYR A 178 -32.82 1.36 11.39
N PHE A 179 -32.29 0.34 12.03
CA PHE A 179 -32.30 -1.02 11.51
C PHE A 179 -32.27 -2.04 12.64
N ASN A 180 -32.84 -3.23 12.40
CA ASN A 180 -32.75 -4.33 13.35
C ASN A 180 -31.33 -4.87 13.41
N ILE A 181 -30.77 -4.94 14.61
CA ILE A 181 -29.38 -5.34 14.84
C ILE A 181 -29.16 -6.80 14.41
N ASN A 182 -30.09 -7.70 14.74
CA ASN A 182 -29.95 -9.11 14.44
C ASN A 182 -29.97 -9.38 12.93
N GLU A 183 -30.78 -8.63 12.19
CA GLU A 183 -30.94 -8.83 10.74
C GLU A 183 -29.85 -8.14 9.92
N PHE A 184 -29.39 -6.97 10.37
CA PHE A 184 -28.47 -6.17 9.59
C PHE A 184 -27.04 -6.17 10.16
N LEU A 185 -26.85 -5.80 11.44
CA LEU A 185 -25.52 -5.56 11.99
C LEU A 185 -24.80 -6.85 12.42
N LEU A 186 -25.50 -7.81 13.06
CA LEU A 186 -24.86 -9.05 13.48
C LEU A 186 -24.27 -9.87 12.32
N PRO A 187 -24.91 -9.99 11.16
CA PRO A 187 -24.29 -10.61 9.99
C PRO A 187 -23.00 -9.90 9.54
N LYS A 188 -22.97 -8.56 9.61
CA LYS A 188 -21.78 -7.77 9.27
C LYS A 188 -20.65 -8.00 10.28
N ILE A 189 -20.96 -8.04 11.58
CA ILE A 189 -19.99 -8.36 12.63
C ILE A 189 -19.42 -9.76 12.43
N SER A 190 -20.28 -10.74 12.11
CA SER A 190 -19.84 -12.11 11.81
C SER A 190 -18.89 -12.16 10.63
N ASN A 191 -19.21 -11.46 9.53
CA ASN A 191 -18.35 -11.38 8.35
C ASN A 191 -17.00 -10.71 8.68
N VAL A 192 -17.01 -9.64 9.48
CA VAL A 192 -15.80 -8.93 9.92
C VAL A 192 -14.90 -9.84 10.76
N LEU A 193 -15.47 -10.57 11.71
CA LEU A 193 -14.72 -11.52 12.54
C LEU A 193 -14.15 -12.66 11.70
N GLU A 194 -14.94 -13.22 10.78
CA GLU A 194 -14.46 -14.30 9.91
C GLU A 194 -13.31 -13.81 9.01
N PHE A 195 -13.45 -12.64 8.40
CA PHE A 195 -12.37 -12.01 7.62
C PHE A 195 -11.12 -11.78 8.48
N PHE A 196 -11.29 -11.23 9.67
CA PHE A 196 -10.23 -11.00 10.63
C PHE A 196 -9.43 -12.28 10.91
N TYR A 197 -10.11 -13.39 11.24
CA TYR A 197 -9.43 -14.65 11.53
C TYR A 197 -8.77 -15.26 10.31
N GLN A 198 -9.36 -15.15 9.13
CA GLN A 198 -8.74 -15.60 7.88
C GLN A 198 -7.48 -14.81 7.55
N LEU A 199 -7.52 -13.48 7.69
CA LEU A 199 -6.34 -12.62 7.51
C LEU A 199 -5.24 -12.96 8.52
N LYS A 200 -5.61 -13.09 9.79
CA LYS A 200 -4.68 -13.45 10.88
C LYS A 200 -4.03 -14.80 10.65
N GLU A 201 -4.79 -15.81 10.23
CA GLU A 201 -4.28 -17.13 9.86
C GLU A 201 -3.27 -17.03 8.70
N CYS A 202 -3.60 -16.32 7.61
CA CYS A 202 -2.68 -16.11 6.49
C CYS A 202 -1.40 -15.41 6.94
N PHE A 203 -1.52 -14.34 7.72
CA PHE A 203 -0.39 -13.57 8.20
C PHE A 203 0.58 -14.42 9.03
N PHE A 204 0.08 -15.08 10.08
CA PHE A 204 0.92 -15.87 10.96
C PHE A 204 1.42 -17.18 10.35
N SER A 205 0.67 -17.79 9.42
CA SER A 205 1.14 -18.94 8.65
C SER A 205 2.37 -18.59 7.81
N HIS A 206 2.32 -17.45 7.11
CA HIS A 206 3.48 -16.96 6.35
C HIS A 206 4.63 -16.50 7.26
N PHE A 207 4.33 -15.87 8.39
CA PHE A 207 5.33 -15.50 9.39
C PHE A 207 6.08 -16.73 9.89
N ALA A 208 5.36 -17.78 10.29
CA ALA A 208 5.93 -19.05 10.78
C ALA A 208 6.68 -19.83 9.68
N SER A 209 6.40 -19.59 8.40
CA SER A 209 7.08 -20.29 7.29
C SER A 209 8.56 -19.95 7.15
N TYR A 210 9.05 -18.92 7.86
CA TYR A 210 10.47 -18.55 7.90
C TYR A 210 11.17 -19.23 9.07
N ALA A 211 11.26 -20.57 9.04
CA ALA A 211 11.92 -21.36 10.09
C ALA A 211 13.45 -21.34 10.00
N GLU A 212 14.02 -20.98 8.87
CA GLU A 212 15.45 -20.96 8.57
C GLU A 212 15.84 -19.67 7.84
N ASN A 213 17.14 -19.34 7.90
CA ASN A 213 17.68 -18.21 7.16
C ASN A 213 17.60 -18.45 5.65
N LYS A 214 17.25 -17.41 4.90
CA LYS A 214 17.13 -17.46 3.45
C LYS A 214 17.71 -16.23 2.78
N VAL A 215 18.60 -16.43 1.80
CA VAL A 215 19.15 -15.33 1.00
C VAL A 215 18.17 -14.94 -0.10
N VAL A 216 17.92 -13.65 -0.25
CA VAL A 216 17.04 -13.07 -1.26
C VAL A 216 17.66 -11.82 -1.88
N ASN A 217 17.26 -11.53 -3.12
CA ASN A 217 17.58 -10.26 -3.75
C ASN A 217 16.48 -9.25 -3.45
N GLY A 218 16.86 -8.04 -3.14
CA GLY A 218 15.95 -6.94 -2.85
C GLY A 218 16.40 -5.63 -3.46
N ASN A 219 15.68 -4.57 -3.15
CA ASN A 219 16.04 -3.20 -3.55
C ASN A 219 15.78 -2.26 -2.36
N PHE A 220 16.84 -1.57 -1.85
CA PHE A 220 16.74 -0.74 -0.65
C PHE A 220 17.76 0.40 -0.61
N PRO A 221 17.53 1.56 -1.15
CA PRO A 221 16.85 1.91 -2.39
C PRO A 221 17.57 1.36 -3.65
N ASN A 222 18.79 0.83 -3.49
CA ASN A 222 19.59 0.20 -4.54
C ASN A 222 19.44 -1.34 -4.45
N PRO A 223 19.78 -2.07 -5.51
CA PRO A 223 19.87 -3.53 -5.45
C PRO A 223 20.72 -3.99 -4.26
N VAL A 224 20.20 -4.91 -3.48
CA VAL A 224 20.83 -5.44 -2.27
C VAL A 224 20.62 -6.95 -2.20
N VAL A 225 21.64 -7.66 -1.71
CA VAL A 225 21.50 -9.03 -1.24
C VAL A 225 21.17 -8.97 0.24
N ALA A 226 20.07 -9.60 0.62
CA ALA A 226 19.64 -9.64 2.01
C ALA A 226 19.45 -11.09 2.48
N THR A 227 19.74 -11.35 3.73
CA THR A 227 19.42 -12.61 4.39
C THR A 227 18.19 -12.40 5.26
N ILE A 228 17.06 -13.02 4.90
CA ILE A 228 15.91 -13.14 5.79
C ILE A 228 16.33 -14.03 6.97
N LEU A 229 16.10 -13.56 8.17
CA LEU A 229 16.43 -14.27 9.39
C LEU A 229 15.19 -15.04 9.86
N GLY A 230 15.36 -16.34 10.01
CA GLY A 230 14.32 -17.24 10.48
C GLY A 230 14.72 -17.98 11.74
N SER A 231 13.74 -18.50 12.44
CA SER A 231 13.90 -19.38 13.61
C SER A 231 12.73 -20.38 13.67
N GLN A 232 12.78 -21.33 14.60
CA GLN A 232 11.64 -22.23 14.83
C GLN A 232 10.34 -21.49 15.21
N GLU A 233 10.47 -20.26 15.71
CA GLU A 233 9.32 -19.39 16.04
C GLU A 233 8.86 -18.54 14.86
N GLY A 234 9.54 -18.63 13.69
CA GLY A 234 9.24 -17.90 12.49
C GLY A 234 10.22 -16.76 12.20
N LEU A 235 9.73 -15.72 11.50
CA LEU A 235 10.51 -14.58 11.01
C LEU A 235 11.14 -13.78 12.16
N LYS A 236 12.45 -13.53 12.09
CA LYS A 236 13.22 -12.71 13.04
C LYS A 236 13.80 -11.44 12.43
N GLY A 237 13.51 -11.17 11.17
CA GLY A 237 13.95 -9.97 10.47
C GLY A 237 14.69 -10.23 9.18
N PHE A 238 15.50 -9.27 8.78
CA PHE A 238 16.48 -9.47 7.72
C PHE A 238 17.75 -8.68 8.00
N LYS A 239 18.87 -9.14 7.46
CA LYS A 239 20.12 -8.39 7.40
C LYS A 239 20.61 -8.22 5.97
N MET A 240 21.24 -7.09 5.70
CA MET A 240 21.90 -6.81 4.43
C MET A 240 23.40 -7.13 4.53
N GLU A 241 24.04 -7.42 3.41
CA GLU A 241 25.51 -7.64 3.34
C GLU A 241 26.31 -6.33 3.57
N LYS A 242 25.87 -5.50 4.48
CA LYS A 242 26.52 -4.23 4.80
C LYS A 242 26.59 -4.07 6.31
N THR A 243 27.80 -3.99 6.83
CA THR A 243 28.04 -3.67 8.23
C THR A 243 28.33 -2.19 8.41
N VAL A 244 28.02 -1.64 9.55
CA VAL A 244 28.29 -0.24 9.90
C VAL A 244 28.89 -0.19 11.31
N GLN A 245 29.86 0.71 11.48
CA GLN A 245 30.48 0.92 12.76
C GLN A 245 29.67 1.92 13.61
N PHE A 246 29.26 1.50 14.78
CA PHE A 246 28.55 2.35 15.75
C PHE A 246 29.19 2.16 17.15
N ASN A 247 29.57 3.25 17.80
CA ASN A 247 30.27 3.22 19.11
C ASN A 247 31.52 2.30 19.15
N GLY A 248 32.23 2.18 18.03
CA GLY A 248 33.42 1.34 17.93
C GLY A 248 33.17 -0.13 17.62
N GLU A 249 31.92 -0.58 17.61
CA GLU A 249 31.52 -1.94 17.26
C GLU A 249 30.92 -2.02 15.86
N TRP A 250 31.09 -3.16 15.19
CA TRP A 250 30.51 -3.43 13.88
C TRP A 250 29.14 -4.09 14.06
N HIS A 251 28.13 -3.51 13.42
CA HIS A 251 26.76 -3.99 13.43
C HIS A 251 26.28 -4.29 12.02
N ASP A 252 25.51 -5.36 11.87
CA ASP A 252 24.81 -5.67 10.63
C ASP A 252 23.73 -4.61 10.34
N SER A 253 23.58 -4.23 9.08
CA SER A 253 22.47 -3.38 8.64
C SER A 253 21.24 -4.24 8.42
N GLY A 254 20.10 -3.88 9.00
CA GLY A 254 18.89 -4.69 8.85
C GLY A 254 17.77 -4.28 9.79
N ILE A 255 16.71 -5.08 9.79
CA ILE A 255 15.61 -5.02 10.75
C ILE A 255 15.60 -6.33 11.53
N PHE A 256 15.58 -6.23 12.85
CA PHE A 256 15.69 -7.36 13.75
C PHE A 256 14.59 -7.32 14.79
N TYR A 257 14.05 -8.48 15.16
CA TYR A 257 13.14 -8.58 16.30
C TYR A 257 13.92 -8.60 17.60
N ASP A 258 13.65 -7.63 18.47
CA ASP A 258 14.21 -7.57 19.82
C ASP A 258 13.30 -8.33 20.79
N GLU A 259 13.76 -9.47 21.30
CA GLU A 259 13.00 -10.33 22.20
C GLU A 259 12.73 -9.67 23.56
N ASN A 260 13.63 -8.80 24.03
CA ASN A 260 13.48 -8.12 25.33
C ASN A 260 12.44 -7.01 25.23
N MET A 261 12.48 -6.25 24.14
CA MET A 261 11.57 -5.14 23.89
C MET A 261 10.27 -5.60 23.21
N LYS A 262 10.22 -6.85 22.72
CA LYS A 262 9.11 -7.42 21.93
C LYS A 262 8.71 -6.53 20.75
N MET A 263 9.68 -5.98 20.05
CA MET A 263 9.46 -5.07 18.94
C MET A 263 10.54 -5.20 17.86
N TRP A 264 10.23 -4.71 16.68
CA TRP A 264 11.18 -4.61 15.59
C TRP A 264 12.10 -3.42 15.78
N THR A 265 13.40 -3.63 15.60
CA THR A 265 14.43 -2.59 15.67
C THR A 265 15.20 -2.52 14.36
N GLY A 266 15.48 -1.31 13.87
CA GLY A 266 16.28 -1.08 12.67
C GLY A 266 17.69 -0.64 13.04
N MET A 267 18.71 -1.28 12.46
CA MET A 267 20.11 -0.86 12.56
C MET A 267 20.59 -0.38 11.20
N ASN A 268 21.04 0.88 11.13
CA ASN A 268 21.59 1.53 9.93
C ASN A 268 20.67 1.47 8.69
N ILE A 269 19.39 1.27 8.92
CA ILE A 269 18.37 1.48 7.94
C ILE A 269 17.91 2.92 8.13
N VAL A 270 18.44 3.80 7.33
CA VAL A 270 17.84 5.12 7.15
C VAL A 270 16.57 4.87 6.36
N PHE A 271 15.45 4.81 7.04
CA PHE A 271 14.20 5.19 6.40
C PHE A 271 14.32 6.69 6.17
N ASP A 272 14.99 7.05 5.09
CA ASP A 272 14.66 8.31 4.47
C ASP A 272 13.16 8.23 4.27
N PHE A 273 12.40 8.99 5.03
CA PHE A 273 11.06 9.35 4.62
C PHE A 273 11.28 9.98 3.25
N PRO A 274 10.99 9.28 2.17
CA PRO A 274 11.23 9.88 0.87
C PRO A 274 10.35 11.11 0.92
N GLN A 275 10.96 12.26 0.60
CA GLN A 275 10.20 13.49 0.51
C GLN A 275 8.96 13.14 -0.30
N LYS A 276 7.80 13.63 0.10
CA LYS A 276 6.51 13.40 -0.56
C LYS A 276 6.63 13.30 -2.06
N GLU A 277 7.35 14.25 -2.65
CA GLU A 277 7.57 14.35 -4.06
C GLU A 277 8.29 13.12 -4.65
N THR A 278 9.22 12.54 -3.90
CA THR A 278 9.92 11.31 -4.31
C THR A 278 8.99 10.11 -4.33
N VAL A 279 8.09 10.00 -3.35
CA VAL A 279 7.07 8.92 -3.32
C VAL A 279 6.07 9.08 -4.44
N GLU A 280 5.54 10.29 -4.64
CA GLU A 280 4.60 10.59 -5.72
C GLU A 280 5.19 10.31 -7.12
N ILE A 281 6.46 10.69 -7.31
CA ILE A 281 7.19 10.41 -8.55
C ILE A 281 7.39 8.91 -8.73
N ASP A 282 7.85 8.21 -7.70
CA ASP A 282 8.08 6.77 -7.76
C ASP A 282 6.79 6.01 -8.04
N GLU A 283 5.71 6.32 -7.34
CA GLU A 283 4.39 5.72 -7.54
C GLU A 283 3.83 6.00 -8.94
N THR A 284 3.99 7.23 -9.42
CA THR A 284 3.54 7.60 -10.76
C THR A 284 4.34 6.90 -11.84
N LEU A 285 5.67 6.81 -11.69
CA LEU A 285 6.53 6.03 -12.59
C LEU A 285 6.13 4.56 -12.62
N GLN A 286 5.94 3.94 -11.45
CA GLN A 286 5.52 2.54 -11.33
C GLN A 286 4.17 2.29 -12.01
N ARG A 287 3.21 3.19 -11.83
CA ARG A 287 1.91 3.10 -12.49
C ARG A 287 2.04 3.13 -14.01
N TYR A 288 2.93 3.94 -14.57
CA TYR A 288 3.20 3.95 -16.01
C TYR A 288 4.00 2.73 -16.48
N GLU A 289 4.91 2.20 -15.68
CA GLU A 289 5.66 0.98 -15.98
C GLU A 289 4.76 -0.26 -16.07
N SER A 290 3.71 -0.31 -15.26
CA SER A 290 2.75 -1.42 -15.23
C SER A 290 1.69 -1.37 -16.33
N LYS A 291 1.37 -0.20 -16.88
CA LYS A 291 0.29 -0.02 -17.87
C LYS A 291 0.78 -0.17 -19.30
N ALA A 292 -0.10 -0.71 -20.17
CA ALA A 292 0.18 -0.80 -21.60
C ALA A 292 0.01 0.55 -22.33
N ASP A 293 -0.64 1.54 -21.71
CA ASP A 293 -0.90 2.85 -22.31
C ASP A 293 -0.89 4.01 -21.31
N ILE A 294 -0.42 5.19 -21.77
CA ILE A 294 -0.45 6.46 -21.03
C ILE A 294 -1.81 7.14 -21.30
N LYS A 295 -2.78 6.94 -20.41
CA LYS A 295 -4.11 7.54 -20.56
C LYS A 295 -4.10 9.06 -20.33
N ASN A 296 -3.27 9.55 -19.40
CA ASN A 296 -3.18 10.98 -19.08
C ASN A 296 -1.84 11.58 -19.53
N GLN A 297 -1.82 12.17 -20.71
CA GLN A 297 -0.61 12.75 -21.30
C GLN A 297 -0.08 13.94 -20.49
N ASN A 298 -0.95 14.80 -20.00
CA ASN A 298 -0.53 15.99 -19.26
C ASN A 298 0.17 15.61 -17.95
N GLU A 299 -0.33 14.59 -17.24
CA GLU A 299 0.29 14.08 -16.03
C GLU A 299 1.68 13.50 -16.32
N PHE A 300 1.82 12.74 -17.39
CA PHE A 300 3.10 12.17 -17.81
C PHE A 300 4.14 13.23 -18.17
N TRP A 301 3.75 14.29 -18.86
CA TRP A 301 4.64 15.40 -19.19
C TRP A 301 5.03 16.22 -17.96
N ASN A 302 4.10 16.50 -17.05
CA ASN A 302 4.39 17.14 -15.77
C ASN A 302 5.36 16.31 -14.92
N LEU A 303 5.19 14.98 -14.92
CA LEU A 303 6.13 14.08 -14.26
C LEU A 303 7.53 14.15 -14.89
N THR A 304 7.59 14.19 -16.21
CA THR A 304 8.88 14.27 -16.95
C THR A 304 9.60 15.57 -16.63
N GLU A 305 8.92 16.71 -16.60
CA GLU A 305 9.50 18.01 -16.19
C GLU A 305 10.09 17.94 -14.78
N LYS A 306 9.32 17.46 -13.83
CA LYS A 306 9.77 17.30 -12.44
C LYS A 306 11.01 16.43 -12.30
N ILE A 307 11.08 15.31 -13.02
CA ILE A 307 12.22 14.41 -12.99
C ILE A 307 13.47 15.05 -13.60
N ILE A 308 13.32 15.85 -14.67
CA ILE A 308 14.42 16.63 -15.26
C ILE A 308 14.97 17.64 -14.26
N GLU A 309 14.10 18.39 -13.57
CA GLU A 309 14.50 19.38 -12.58
C GLU A 309 15.22 18.74 -11.38
N ARG A 310 14.76 17.59 -10.91
CA ARG A 310 15.36 16.87 -9.79
C ARG A 310 16.72 16.23 -10.13
N ASN A 311 16.99 16.00 -11.38
CA ASN A 311 18.24 15.41 -11.88
C ASN A 311 18.63 14.08 -11.20
N ASN A 312 17.65 13.27 -10.78
CA ASN A 312 17.89 11.97 -10.19
C ASN A 312 18.12 10.93 -11.28
N LYS A 313 19.32 10.33 -11.29
CA LYS A 313 19.75 9.39 -12.34
C LYS A 313 18.82 8.19 -12.50
N ASN A 314 18.30 7.63 -11.42
CA ASN A 314 17.40 6.47 -11.46
C ASN A 314 16.03 6.84 -12.01
N GLU A 315 15.47 7.96 -11.58
CA GLU A 315 14.19 8.48 -12.09
C GLU A 315 14.30 8.81 -13.58
N LEU A 316 15.38 9.46 -13.99
CA LEU A 316 15.68 9.78 -15.39
C LEU A 316 15.79 8.53 -16.27
N LEU A 317 16.44 7.47 -15.77
CA LEU A 317 16.54 6.19 -16.50
C LEU A 317 15.17 5.53 -16.68
N ARG A 318 14.31 5.57 -15.67
CA ARG A 318 12.96 5.01 -15.74
C ARG A 318 12.08 5.77 -16.73
N ILE A 319 12.10 7.09 -16.71
CA ILE A 319 11.38 7.92 -17.70
C ILE A 319 11.89 7.65 -19.12
N LEU A 320 13.21 7.48 -19.32
CA LEU A 320 13.77 7.12 -20.63
C LEU A 320 13.22 5.80 -21.13
N ASN A 321 13.18 4.79 -20.28
CA ASN A 321 12.61 3.49 -20.62
C ASN A 321 11.12 3.60 -20.99
N LEU A 322 10.37 4.41 -20.25
CA LEU A 322 8.98 4.69 -20.56
C LEU A 322 8.82 5.45 -21.89
N LEU A 323 9.62 6.46 -22.14
CA LEU A 323 9.62 7.19 -23.40
C LEU A 323 10.00 6.29 -24.59
N ALA A 324 10.97 5.39 -24.41
CA ALA A 324 11.33 4.40 -25.42
C ALA A 324 10.17 3.42 -25.68
N LYS A 325 9.55 2.92 -24.62
CA LYS A 325 8.43 1.96 -24.71
C LYS A 325 7.19 2.56 -25.36
N TYR A 326 6.82 3.80 -24.97
CA TYR A 326 5.61 4.46 -25.42
C TYR A 326 5.84 5.42 -26.60
N GLY A 327 7.05 5.95 -26.73
CA GLY A 327 7.41 6.87 -27.81
C GLY A 327 7.31 6.25 -29.18
N ASP A 328 7.62 4.95 -29.34
CA ASP A 328 7.56 4.26 -30.63
C ASP A 328 6.13 4.11 -31.17
N VAL A 329 5.18 3.80 -30.31
CA VAL A 329 3.77 3.62 -30.73
C VAL A 329 3.09 4.98 -30.98
N ARG A 330 3.33 5.95 -30.11
CA ARG A 330 2.72 7.28 -30.19
C ARG A 330 3.42 8.21 -31.15
N TYR A 331 4.73 8.08 -31.32
CA TYR A 331 5.49 8.85 -32.29
C TYR A 331 4.98 8.57 -33.71
N LYS A 332 4.70 7.31 -34.07
CA LYS A 332 4.06 6.95 -35.34
C LYS A 332 2.65 7.53 -35.46
N ASN A 333 1.86 7.51 -34.40
CA ASN A 333 0.53 8.09 -34.39
C ASN A 333 0.53 9.63 -34.38
N PHE A 334 1.53 10.25 -33.74
CA PHE A 334 1.72 11.71 -33.73
C PHE A 334 2.18 12.29 -35.05
N TYR A 335 3.00 11.56 -35.80
CA TYR A 335 3.51 12.04 -37.11
C TYR A 335 2.44 11.99 -38.18
N ASN A 336 1.45 11.10 -38.09
CA ASN A 336 0.35 10.98 -39.00
C ASN A 336 -0.76 12.00 -38.79
N GLU A 337 -0.74 12.77 -37.73
CA GLU A 337 -1.69 13.85 -37.47
C GLU A 337 -1.01 15.20 -37.71
N GLU A 338 -1.52 15.96 -38.69
CA GLU A 338 -1.07 17.31 -39.15
C GLU A 338 -1.15 18.43 -38.09
N ASN A 339 -1.04 18.14 -36.79
CA ASN A 339 -1.30 19.07 -35.70
C ASN A 339 -0.02 19.70 -35.15
N SER A 340 0.25 20.97 -35.54
CA SER A 340 1.42 21.77 -35.09
C SER A 340 1.59 21.91 -33.60
N TYR A 341 0.54 21.89 -32.80
CA TYR A 341 0.57 21.93 -31.34
C TYR A 341 1.31 20.74 -30.69
N LYS A 342 1.29 19.60 -31.33
CA LYS A 342 1.95 18.39 -30.84
C LYS A 342 3.46 18.39 -31.08
N LYS A 343 3.93 19.01 -32.17
CA LYS A 343 5.36 19.20 -32.46
C LYS A 343 6.04 20.12 -31.42
N GLU A 344 5.38 21.17 -30.98
CA GLU A 344 5.88 22.08 -29.95
C GLU A 344 6.01 21.39 -28.58
N GLY A 345 5.05 20.56 -28.20
CA GLY A 345 5.11 19.75 -26.97
C GLY A 345 6.28 18.78 -26.97
N LEU A 346 6.52 18.09 -28.10
CA LEU A 346 7.67 17.20 -28.26
C LEU A 346 8.99 17.95 -28.15
N LYS A 347 9.14 19.11 -28.82
CA LYS A 347 10.33 19.95 -28.71
C LYS A 347 10.55 20.49 -27.31
N LYS A 348 9.46 20.93 -26.64
CA LYS A 348 9.50 21.50 -25.30
C LYS A 348 9.94 20.50 -24.24
N TYR A 349 9.47 19.25 -24.31
CA TYR A 349 9.64 18.26 -23.24
C TYR A 349 10.69 17.19 -23.55
N ILE A 350 10.75 16.69 -24.77
CA ILE A 350 11.65 15.59 -25.13
C ILE A 350 13.08 16.08 -25.38
N LYS A 351 13.27 17.22 -26.01
CA LYS A 351 14.62 17.73 -26.30
C LYS A 351 15.43 18.01 -25.02
N PRO A 352 14.93 18.77 -24.03
CA PRO A 352 15.65 18.99 -22.78
C PRO A 352 15.96 17.70 -22.04
N PHE A 353 15.08 16.73 -22.13
CA PHE A 353 15.28 15.43 -21.50
C PHE A 353 16.42 14.64 -22.12
N TYR A 354 16.51 14.60 -23.45
CA TYR A 354 17.60 13.95 -24.16
C TYR A 354 18.93 14.65 -23.94
N GLU A 355 18.96 15.98 -23.95
CA GLU A 355 20.14 16.76 -23.64
C GLU A 355 20.67 16.44 -22.24
N LYS A 356 19.77 16.33 -21.25
CA LYS A 356 20.11 15.96 -19.89
C LYS A 356 20.60 14.52 -19.77
N ALA A 357 19.97 13.57 -20.43
CA ALA A 357 20.38 12.17 -20.45
C ALA A 357 21.80 12.01 -21.04
N PHE A 358 22.14 12.82 -22.03
CA PHE A 358 23.49 12.89 -22.64
C PHE A 358 24.52 13.46 -21.67
N GLU A 359 24.18 14.55 -20.99
CA GLU A 359 25.04 15.22 -20.01
C GLU A 359 25.44 14.28 -18.86
N ILE A 360 24.51 13.50 -18.32
CA ILE A 360 24.76 12.59 -17.21
C ILE A 360 25.29 11.21 -17.62
N LYS A 361 25.55 10.97 -18.91
CA LYS A 361 26.07 9.72 -19.47
C LYS A 361 25.27 8.49 -19.01
N LEU A 362 23.96 8.50 -19.24
CA LEU A 362 23.14 7.32 -18.95
C LEU A 362 23.59 6.13 -19.81
N PRO A 363 23.56 4.89 -19.27
CA PRO A 363 23.92 3.69 -20.02
C PRO A 363 22.79 3.25 -20.95
N VAL A 364 22.48 4.05 -21.96
CA VAL A 364 21.44 3.82 -22.96
C VAL A 364 22.05 3.86 -24.34
N ASP A 365 21.52 3.08 -25.27
CA ASP A 365 21.88 3.21 -26.69
C ASP A 365 21.40 4.54 -27.25
N PHE A 366 22.28 5.52 -27.27
CA PHE A 366 21.99 6.86 -27.76
C PHE A 366 21.91 6.95 -29.29
N THR A 367 22.19 5.90 -30.03
CA THR A 367 22.18 5.94 -31.51
C THR A 367 20.77 6.11 -32.04
N SER A 368 19.82 5.32 -31.52
CA SER A 368 18.41 5.44 -31.86
C SER A 368 17.80 6.76 -31.40
N LEU A 369 18.23 7.29 -30.26
CA LEU A 369 17.82 8.57 -29.69
C LEU A 369 18.33 9.75 -30.51
N LYS A 370 19.58 9.70 -31.01
CA LYS A 370 20.20 10.71 -31.85
C LYS A 370 19.52 10.84 -33.21
N ASP A 371 19.13 9.73 -33.79
CA ASP A 371 18.42 9.71 -35.07
C ASP A 371 17.01 10.27 -34.93
N ARG A 372 16.32 10.00 -33.82
CA ARG A 372 15.02 10.58 -33.49
C ARG A 372 15.07 12.09 -33.22
N MET A 373 16.13 12.59 -32.53
CA MET A 373 16.30 14.03 -32.36
C MET A 373 16.47 14.75 -33.72
N LYS A 374 17.21 14.16 -34.68
CA LYS A 374 17.33 14.70 -36.02
C LYS A 374 16.04 14.74 -36.79
N GLU A 375 15.15 13.78 -36.55
CA GLU A 375 13.80 13.75 -37.13
C GLU A 375 12.86 14.81 -36.52
N ILE A 376 13.02 15.13 -35.24
CA ILE A 376 12.28 16.18 -34.54
C ILE A 376 12.74 17.58 -34.95
N GLU A 377 14.01 17.74 -35.32
CA GLU A 377 14.60 19.02 -35.79
C GLU A 377 14.27 19.36 -37.25
N LYS A 378 13.84 18.39 -38.05
CA LYS A 378 13.29 18.59 -39.40
C LYS A 378 11.80 18.89 -39.37
#